data_fafd7e1aa79a210c2bd0052828958016
#
_entry.id   fafd7e1aa79a210c2bd0052828958016
#
_cell.length_a   1.000
_cell.length_b   1.000
_cell.length_c   1.000
_cell.angle_alpha   90.00
_cell.angle_beta   90.00
_cell.angle_gamma   90.00
#
_symmetry.space_group_name_H-M   'P 1'
#
loop_
_entity.id
_entity.type
_entity.pdbx_description
1 polymer ?
#
loop_
_entity_poly.entity_id
_entity_poly.type
_entity_poly.pdbx_seq_one_letter_code
_entity_poly.pdbx_strand_id
1 'polypeptide(L)'
;MLDLDKLAEPLGVGPVTIRNRVFQAPMSGVTDEPMRRRAYAHGAGLVVSEMVASGELAKGRGDTERRIRHSGLPVHMVQLAGRDAGLMAEAAAIAEGEGADIIDINMGCPAKKVTGGYCGSALMRDLDHAVRLIDAVVGAVR
;
A
#
# COMPACT_ATOMS: atom_id res chain seq x y z
N MET A 1 4.22 5.26 28.54
CA MET A 1 2.75 5.44 28.45
C MET A 1 2.44 5.97 27.05
N LEU A 2 1.46 5.38 26.39
CA LEU A 2 1.04 5.85 25.05
C LEU A 2 0.37 7.22 25.22
N ASP A 3 0.87 8.21 24.49
CA ASP A 3 0.28 9.55 24.47
C ASP A 3 -0.89 9.55 23.47
N LEU A 4 -2.11 9.39 24.00
CA LEU A 4 -3.33 9.29 23.18
C LEU A 4 -3.63 10.60 22.43
N ASP A 5 -3.23 11.75 22.99
CA ASP A 5 -3.43 13.04 22.33
C ASP A 5 -2.61 13.12 21.05
N LYS A 6 -1.36 12.63 21.08
CA LYS A 6 -0.52 12.53 19.88
C LYS A 6 -1.07 11.61 18.82
N LEU A 7 -1.76 10.53 19.18
CA LEU A 7 -2.41 9.65 18.20
C LEU A 7 -3.57 10.33 17.48
N ALA A 8 -4.24 11.27 18.15
CA ALA A 8 -5.35 12.02 17.58
C ALA A 8 -4.90 13.14 16.62
N GLU A 9 -3.62 13.55 16.69
CA GLU A 9 -3.09 14.61 15.82
C GLU A 9 -3.03 14.19 14.36
N PRO A 10 -3.31 15.10 13.41
CA PRO A 10 -3.09 14.85 11.99
C PRO A 10 -1.63 14.51 11.67
N LEU A 11 -1.44 13.73 10.61
CA LEU A 11 -0.13 13.38 10.08
C LEU A 11 -0.03 13.79 8.61
N GLY A 12 1.03 14.54 8.26
CA GLY A 12 1.36 14.84 6.87
C GLY A 12 2.22 13.74 6.26
N VAL A 13 1.85 13.28 5.07
CA VAL A 13 2.64 12.37 4.22
C VAL A 13 2.78 13.03 2.85
N GLY A 14 3.90 13.70 2.58
CA GLY A 14 4.01 14.58 1.41
C GLY A 14 2.90 15.63 1.42
N PRO A 15 2.14 15.78 0.31
CA PRO A 15 1.03 16.72 0.23
C PRO A 15 -0.26 16.20 0.91
N VAL A 16 -0.30 14.93 1.32
CA VAL A 16 -1.49 14.27 1.85
C VAL A 16 -1.58 14.48 3.36
N THR A 17 -2.75 14.91 3.84
CA THR A 17 -3.04 15.04 5.28
C THR A 17 -3.92 13.87 5.73
N ILE A 18 -3.42 13.09 6.67
CA ILE A 18 -4.13 11.99 7.32
C ILE A 18 -4.72 12.51 8.63
N ARG A 19 -5.98 12.24 8.91
CA ARG A 19 -6.73 12.86 10.01
C ARG A 19 -6.24 12.51 11.42
N ASN A 20 -5.56 11.38 11.60
CA ASN A 20 -4.94 10.95 12.85
C ASN A 20 -3.88 9.86 12.58
N ARG A 21 -3.14 9.43 13.60
CA ARG A 21 -2.00 8.51 13.50
C ARG A 21 -2.35 7.04 13.75
N VAL A 22 -3.63 6.69 13.70
CA VAL A 22 -4.10 5.30 13.88
C VAL A 22 -4.42 4.70 12.51
N PHE A 23 -3.62 3.72 12.09
CA PHE A 23 -3.73 3.11 10.76
C PHE A 23 -4.26 1.68 10.87
N GLN A 24 -5.19 1.35 9.98
CA GLN A 24 -5.61 -0.04 9.78
C GLN A 24 -4.62 -0.71 8.84
N ALA A 25 -3.91 -1.72 9.34
CA ALA A 25 -2.94 -2.47 8.57
C ALA A 25 -3.60 -3.27 7.43
N PRO A 26 -2.89 -3.48 6.30
CA PRO A 26 -3.37 -4.33 5.22
C PRO A 26 -3.38 -5.80 5.66
N MET A 27 -4.46 -6.51 5.35
CA MET A 27 -4.62 -7.93 5.65
C MET A 27 -5.29 -8.63 4.46
N SER A 28 -4.55 -9.53 3.79
CA SER A 28 -5.06 -10.27 2.63
C SER A 28 -6.29 -11.12 2.98
N GLY A 29 -7.34 -10.99 2.19
CA GLY A 29 -8.63 -11.65 2.42
C GLY A 29 -9.49 -11.00 3.50
N VAL A 30 -9.07 -9.87 4.08
CA VAL A 30 -9.80 -9.17 5.15
C VAL A 30 -10.04 -7.70 4.82
N THR A 31 -9.02 -6.96 4.41
CA THR A 31 -9.13 -5.51 4.20
C THR A 31 -9.59 -5.13 2.81
N ASP A 32 -10.70 -5.75 2.39
CA ASP A 32 -11.44 -5.35 1.20
C ASP A 32 -12.09 -3.96 1.37
N GLU A 33 -12.71 -3.44 0.32
CA GLU A 33 -13.32 -2.12 0.35
C GLU A 33 -14.34 -1.95 1.50
N PRO A 34 -15.31 -2.87 1.71
CA PRO A 34 -16.27 -2.73 2.82
C PRO A 34 -15.60 -2.68 4.20
N MET A 35 -14.57 -3.50 4.42
CA MET A 35 -13.85 -3.52 5.69
C MET A 35 -13.08 -2.21 5.90
N ARG A 36 -12.40 -1.68 4.90
CA ARG A 36 -11.70 -0.40 4.97
C ARG A 36 -12.66 0.76 5.30
N ARG A 37 -13.84 0.80 4.67
CA ARG A 37 -14.86 1.82 4.97
C ARG A 37 -15.34 1.73 6.41
N ARG A 38 -15.55 0.51 6.95
CA ARG A 38 -15.91 0.31 8.35
C ARG A 38 -14.80 0.76 9.30
N ALA A 39 -13.56 0.36 9.07
CA ALA A 39 -12.43 0.77 9.90
C ALA A 39 -12.29 2.30 9.93
N TYR A 40 -12.44 2.94 8.78
CA TYR A 40 -12.42 4.41 8.70
C TYR A 40 -13.59 5.03 9.47
N ALA A 41 -14.81 4.52 9.35
CA ALA A 41 -15.97 5.00 10.09
C ALA A 41 -15.82 4.86 11.61
N HIS A 42 -15.07 3.84 12.06
CA HIS A 42 -14.74 3.62 13.47
C HIS A 42 -13.47 4.35 13.95
N GLY A 43 -12.94 5.29 13.17
CA GLY A 43 -11.91 6.22 13.63
C GLY A 43 -10.51 5.99 13.10
N ALA A 44 -10.25 4.96 12.27
CA ALA A 44 -8.94 4.82 11.65
C ALA A 44 -8.59 6.07 10.82
N GLY A 45 -7.40 6.63 11.03
CA GLY A 45 -6.92 7.80 10.28
C GLY A 45 -6.60 7.46 8.83
N LEU A 46 -6.04 6.29 8.62
CA LEU A 46 -5.70 5.75 7.31
C LEU A 46 -6.05 4.27 7.24
N VAL A 47 -6.46 3.82 6.08
CA VAL A 47 -6.74 2.41 5.78
C VAL A 47 -6.01 2.02 4.51
N VAL A 48 -5.38 0.84 4.52
CA VAL A 48 -4.54 0.37 3.42
C VAL A 48 -5.24 -0.76 2.67
N SER A 49 -5.12 -0.78 1.34
CA SER A 49 -5.68 -1.86 0.53
C SER A 49 -5.04 -3.21 0.90
N GLU A 50 -5.69 -4.30 0.53
CA GLU A 50 -5.02 -5.59 0.47
C GLU A 50 -3.77 -5.48 -0.43
N MET A 51 -2.75 -6.27 -0.11
CA MET A 51 -1.55 -6.39 -0.92
C MET A 51 -1.87 -6.82 -2.36
N VAL A 52 -1.33 -6.11 -3.33
CA VAL A 52 -1.49 -6.39 -4.76
C VAL A 52 -0.14 -6.77 -5.37
N ALA A 53 -0.09 -7.92 -6.03
CA ALA A 53 1.11 -8.34 -6.75
C ALA A 53 1.33 -7.47 -7.99
N SER A 54 2.46 -6.78 -8.07
CA SER A 54 2.78 -5.85 -9.17
C SER A 54 2.71 -6.50 -10.55
N GLY A 55 3.27 -7.71 -10.69
CA GLY A 55 3.25 -8.44 -11.95
C GLY A 55 1.86 -8.93 -12.38
N GLU A 56 0.93 -9.11 -11.46
CA GLU A 56 -0.46 -9.44 -11.79
C GLU A 56 -1.25 -8.19 -12.18
N LEU A 57 -1.00 -7.08 -11.49
CA LEU A 57 -1.64 -5.79 -11.81
C LEU A 57 -1.21 -5.30 -13.20
N ALA A 58 0.08 -5.34 -13.51
CA ALA A 58 0.61 -4.97 -14.83
C ALA A 58 0.03 -5.83 -15.97
N LYS A 59 -0.41 -7.06 -15.68
CA LYS A 59 -1.08 -7.93 -16.64
C LYS A 59 -2.60 -7.73 -16.76
N GLY A 60 -3.18 -6.78 -16.03
CA GLY A 60 -4.61 -6.49 -16.07
C GLY A 60 -5.49 -7.63 -15.58
N ARG A 61 -5.08 -8.36 -14.54
CA ARG A 61 -5.90 -9.46 -13.99
C ARG A 61 -6.94 -8.92 -13.02
N GLY A 62 -8.22 -9.21 -13.29
CA GLY A 62 -9.39 -8.57 -12.69
C GLY A 62 -9.52 -8.59 -11.15
N ASP A 63 -8.90 -9.56 -10.44
CA ASP A 63 -8.90 -9.54 -8.98
C ASP A 63 -8.00 -8.42 -8.42
N THR A 64 -6.91 -8.09 -9.12
CA THR A 64 -6.01 -7.00 -8.73
C THR A 64 -6.66 -5.64 -8.94
N GLU A 65 -7.36 -5.44 -10.04
CA GLU A 65 -8.10 -4.20 -10.31
C GLU A 65 -9.15 -3.90 -9.24
N ARG A 66 -9.87 -4.94 -8.78
CA ARG A 66 -10.83 -4.78 -7.68
C ARG A 66 -10.16 -4.30 -6.39
N ARG A 67 -8.94 -4.79 -6.09
CA ARG A 67 -8.20 -4.43 -4.86
C ARG A 67 -7.69 -3.00 -4.86
N ILE A 68 -7.32 -2.45 -6.02
CA ILE A 68 -6.86 -1.07 -6.16
C ILE A 68 -7.98 -0.06 -6.33
N ARG A 69 -9.23 -0.51 -6.46
CA ARG A 69 -10.37 0.39 -6.65
C ARG A 69 -10.51 1.38 -5.50
N HIS A 70 -10.75 2.64 -5.86
CA HIS A 70 -10.97 3.72 -4.90
C HIS A 70 -12.21 3.45 -4.05
N SER A 71 -12.06 3.53 -2.72
CA SER A 71 -13.12 3.22 -1.76
C SER A 71 -14.06 4.39 -1.44
N GLY A 72 -13.83 5.56 -2.05
CA GLY A 72 -14.58 6.79 -1.76
C GLY A 72 -14.16 7.46 -0.44
N LEU A 73 -13.07 7.02 0.18
CA LEU A 73 -12.51 7.64 1.38
C LEU A 73 -11.58 8.81 1.02
N PRO A 74 -11.36 9.77 1.94
CA PRO A 74 -10.56 10.97 1.66
C PRO A 74 -9.11 10.70 1.23
N VAL A 75 -8.52 9.61 1.69
CA VAL A 75 -7.17 9.18 1.30
C VAL A 75 -7.24 7.74 0.80
N HIS A 76 -6.73 7.51 -0.39
CA HIS A 76 -6.64 6.20 -1.02
C HIS A 76 -5.20 5.71 -1.01
N MET A 77 -4.90 4.68 -0.21
CA MET A 77 -3.59 4.06 -0.12
C MET A 77 -3.62 2.65 -0.68
N VAL A 78 -2.78 2.40 -1.68
CA VAL A 78 -2.65 1.10 -2.35
C VAL A 78 -1.33 0.46 -1.96
N GLN A 79 -1.38 -0.79 -1.45
CA GLN A 79 -0.17 -1.55 -1.15
C GLN A 79 0.20 -2.47 -2.31
N LEU A 80 1.44 -2.32 -2.80
CA LEU A 80 2.03 -3.15 -3.83
C LEU A 80 3.06 -4.12 -3.24
N ALA A 81 3.13 -5.32 -3.81
CA ALA A 81 4.18 -6.29 -3.52
C ALA A 81 4.83 -6.76 -4.82
N GLY A 82 6.14 -6.73 -4.86
CA GLY A 82 6.90 -7.14 -6.04
C GLY A 82 8.41 -7.14 -5.77
N ARG A 83 9.17 -7.65 -6.74
CA ARG A 83 10.64 -7.68 -6.72
C ARG A 83 11.26 -7.07 -7.99
N ASP A 84 10.46 -6.94 -9.03
CA ASP A 84 10.91 -6.37 -10.30
C ASP A 84 10.63 -4.88 -10.33
N ALA A 85 11.65 -4.06 -10.52
CA ALA A 85 11.54 -2.62 -10.47
C ALA A 85 10.65 -2.06 -11.59
N GLY A 86 10.72 -2.64 -12.79
CA GLY A 86 9.87 -2.23 -13.92
C GLY A 86 8.39 -2.51 -13.67
N LEU A 87 8.08 -3.73 -13.20
CA LEU A 87 6.71 -4.10 -12.86
C LEU A 87 6.16 -3.32 -11.65
N MET A 88 7.02 -2.96 -10.69
CA MET A 88 6.63 -2.11 -9.56
C MET A 88 6.32 -0.69 -10.02
N ALA A 89 7.12 -0.12 -10.91
CA ALA A 89 6.88 1.19 -11.52
C ALA A 89 5.57 1.21 -12.32
N GLU A 90 5.34 0.21 -13.16
CA GLU A 90 4.11 0.09 -13.95
C GLU A 90 2.87 -0.05 -13.05
N ALA A 91 2.95 -0.91 -12.04
CA ALA A 91 1.85 -1.10 -11.07
C ALA A 91 1.55 0.18 -10.26
N ALA A 92 2.59 0.95 -9.90
CA ALA A 92 2.42 2.22 -9.20
C ALA A 92 1.72 3.26 -10.10
N ALA A 93 2.11 3.37 -11.36
CA ALA A 93 1.45 4.26 -12.32
C ALA A 93 -0.02 3.88 -12.56
N ILE A 94 -0.34 2.57 -12.64
CA ILE A 94 -1.72 2.09 -12.74
C ILE A 94 -2.51 2.48 -11.48
N ALA A 95 -1.95 2.24 -10.28
CA ALA A 95 -2.63 2.58 -9.03
C ALA A 95 -2.85 4.09 -8.87
N GLU A 96 -1.88 4.93 -9.27
CA GLU A 96 -2.05 6.39 -9.33
C GLU A 96 -3.17 6.77 -10.31
N GLY A 97 -3.23 6.15 -11.49
CA GLY A 97 -4.29 6.34 -12.46
C GLY A 97 -5.69 5.98 -11.93
N GLU A 98 -5.78 5.04 -10.99
CA GLU A 98 -7.01 4.68 -10.26
C GLU A 98 -7.28 5.59 -9.05
N GLY A 99 -6.49 6.64 -8.87
CA GLY A 99 -6.68 7.66 -7.84
C GLY A 99 -5.99 7.36 -6.51
N ALA A 100 -4.94 6.53 -6.49
CA ALA A 100 -4.16 6.35 -5.29
C ALA A 100 -3.40 7.65 -4.93
N ASP A 101 -3.59 8.13 -3.70
CA ASP A 101 -2.87 9.26 -3.13
C ASP A 101 -1.51 8.83 -2.55
N ILE A 102 -1.42 7.56 -2.11
CA ILE A 102 -0.22 6.99 -1.50
C ILE A 102 0.00 5.58 -2.08
N ILE A 103 1.21 5.30 -2.52
CA ILE A 103 1.67 3.96 -2.86
C ILE A 103 2.51 3.42 -1.70
N ASP A 104 2.09 2.29 -1.16
CA ASP A 104 2.80 1.57 -0.10
C ASP A 104 3.52 0.35 -0.67
N ILE A 105 4.78 0.14 -0.30
CA ILE A 105 5.58 -1.00 -0.76
C ILE A 105 5.67 -2.01 0.37
N ASN A 106 5.15 -3.23 0.15
CA ASN A 106 5.20 -4.28 1.15
C ASN A 106 6.63 -4.80 1.35
N MET A 107 7.18 -4.51 2.52
CA MET A 107 8.49 -5.00 2.97
C MET A 107 8.40 -5.79 4.29
N GLY A 108 7.21 -6.17 4.71
CA GLY A 108 6.97 -6.80 6.02
C GLY A 108 6.34 -8.19 5.98
N CYS A 109 5.63 -8.57 4.92
CA CYS A 109 4.92 -9.84 4.88
C CYS A 109 5.88 -11.03 4.93
N PRO A 110 5.78 -11.93 5.95
CA PRO A 110 6.65 -13.08 6.10
C PRO A 110 6.13 -14.34 5.40
N ALA A 111 4.95 -14.29 4.78
CA ALA A 111 4.31 -15.45 4.18
C ALA A 111 5.22 -16.10 3.12
N LYS A 112 5.38 -17.43 3.19
CA LYS A 112 6.27 -18.18 2.27
C LYS A 112 5.95 -17.96 0.80
N LYS A 113 4.67 -17.80 0.45
CA LYS A 113 4.22 -17.46 -0.91
C LYS A 113 4.78 -16.12 -1.40
N VAL A 114 5.00 -15.16 -0.51
CA VAL A 114 5.54 -13.82 -0.81
C VAL A 114 7.06 -13.85 -0.76
N THR A 115 7.64 -14.33 0.35
CA THR A 115 9.10 -14.35 0.56
C THR A 115 9.83 -15.32 -0.37
N GLY A 116 9.18 -16.43 -0.77
CA GLY A 116 9.71 -17.35 -1.80
C GLY A 116 9.87 -16.69 -3.19
N GLY A 117 9.11 -15.61 -3.44
CA GLY A 117 9.29 -14.75 -4.62
C GLY A 117 10.23 -13.57 -4.40
N TYR A 118 11.00 -13.53 -3.32
CA TYR A 118 11.86 -12.41 -2.93
C TYR A 118 11.11 -11.07 -2.75
N CYS A 119 9.87 -11.13 -2.29
CA CYS A 119 9.00 -9.98 -1.98
C CYS A 119 8.75 -9.90 -0.46
N GLY A 120 8.06 -8.86 -0.03
CA GLY A 120 7.70 -8.67 1.37
C GLY A 120 8.94 -8.57 2.26
N SER A 121 8.96 -9.29 3.40
CA SER A 121 10.08 -9.23 4.36
C SER A 121 11.41 -9.72 3.79
N ALA A 122 11.41 -10.46 2.69
CA ALA A 122 12.64 -10.88 2.03
C ALA A 122 13.45 -9.70 1.46
N LEU A 123 12.80 -8.57 1.13
CA LEU A 123 13.47 -7.35 0.67
C LEU A 123 14.40 -6.75 1.74
N MET A 124 14.13 -6.98 3.02
CA MET A 124 14.98 -6.50 4.12
C MET A 124 16.36 -7.17 4.17
N ARG A 125 16.58 -8.23 3.38
CA ARG A 125 17.88 -8.91 3.26
C ARG A 125 18.77 -8.30 2.20
N ASP A 126 18.21 -7.48 1.30
CA ASP A 126 18.92 -6.80 0.21
C ASP A 126 18.40 -5.35 0.11
N LEU A 127 19.00 -4.48 0.91
CA LEU A 127 18.58 -3.09 1.02
C LEU A 127 18.86 -2.32 -0.28
N ASP A 128 19.91 -2.65 -1.01
CA ASP A 128 20.20 -2.03 -2.31
C ASP A 128 19.09 -2.34 -3.32
N HIS A 129 18.59 -3.59 -3.30
CA HIS A 129 17.43 -3.96 -4.11
C HIS A 129 16.15 -3.25 -3.66
N ALA A 130 15.92 -3.15 -2.35
CA ALA A 130 14.77 -2.42 -1.81
C ALA A 130 14.78 -0.94 -2.26
N VAL A 131 15.94 -0.28 -2.20
CA VAL A 131 16.11 1.11 -2.67
C VAL A 131 15.81 1.22 -4.16
N ARG A 132 16.29 0.28 -5.00
CA ARG A 132 15.96 0.28 -6.45
C ARG A 132 14.46 0.18 -6.71
N LEU A 133 13.71 -0.59 -5.90
CA LEU A 133 12.24 -0.65 -6.01
C LEU A 133 11.59 0.66 -5.61
N ILE A 134 12.06 1.29 -4.54
CA ILE A 134 11.56 2.61 -4.09
C ILE A 134 11.80 3.65 -5.19
N ASP A 135 13.02 3.73 -5.71
CA ASP A 135 13.38 4.68 -6.76
C ASP A 135 12.52 4.50 -8.03
N ALA A 136 12.27 3.24 -8.40
CA ALA A 136 11.43 2.92 -9.56
C ALA A 136 9.97 3.38 -9.34
N VAL A 137 9.42 3.15 -8.15
CA VAL A 137 8.05 3.59 -7.80
C VAL A 137 7.98 5.11 -7.75
N VAL A 138 8.93 5.77 -7.06
CA VAL A 138 8.97 7.24 -6.96
C VAL A 138 9.13 7.89 -8.33
N GLY A 139 9.92 7.31 -9.21
CA GLY A 139 10.11 7.81 -10.58
C GLY A 139 8.92 7.62 -11.50
N ALA A 140 7.97 6.74 -11.15
CA ALA A 140 6.79 6.40 -11.96
C ALA A 140 5.54 7.19 -11.60
N VAL A 141 5.49 7.82 -10.43
CA VAL A 141 4.35 8.59 -9.92
C VAL A 141 4.69 10.08 -9.76
N ARG A 142 3.68 10.94 -9.61
CA ARG A 142 3.81 12.41 -9.55
C ARG A 142 3.65 12.96 -8.14
#